data_ed9e9490108df03aae4aafdbc0b0e79f
#
_entry.id   ed9e9490108df03aae4aafdbc0b0e79f
#
_cell.length_a   1.000
_cell.length_b   1.000
_cell.length_c   1.000
_cell.angle_alpha   90.00
_cell.angle_beta   90.00
_cell.angle_gamma   90.00
#
_symmetry.space_group_name_H-M   'P 1'
#
loop_
_entity.id
_entity.type
_entity.pdbx_description
1 polymer ?
#
loop_
_entity_poly.entity_id
_entity_poly.type
_entity_poly.pdbx_seq_one_letter_code
_entity_poly.pdbx_strand_id
1 'polypeptide(L)'
;SKHAAIVNTCSLVATAGVPNRAVYGASKGAIYALTLAMATDGIAHGVRVNCVNPGTSDTPWIKNLLSKADNPDQEYAALQARQPIGRLVSPVEVASAIVFLANPAQASTTGTALGVDGGMQGLRLPR
;
A
#
# COMPACT_ATOMS: atom_id res chain seq x y z
N SER A 1 24.17 -8.10 -8.32
CA SER A 1 24.28 -6.96 -7.40
C SER A 1 24.34 -7.46 -5.95
N LYS A 2 25.16 -6.82 -5.12
CA LYS A 2 25.26 -7.15 -3.69
C LYS A 2 24.14 -6.52 -2.85
N HIS A 3 23.36 -5.62 -3.45
CA HIS A 3 22.37 -4.82 -2.74
C HIS A 3 21.06 -4.72 -3.54
N ALA A 4 20.70 -5.79 -4.22
CA ALA A 4 19.47 -5.81 -4.99
C ALA A 4 18.25 -5.78 -4.05
N ALA A 5 17.28 -4.98 -4.41
CA ALA A 5 16.00 -4.89 -3.70
C ALA A 5 14.86 -4.78 -4.69
N ILE A 6 13.78 -5.47 -4.38
CA ILE A 6 12.51 -5.38 -5.11
C ILE A 6 11.47 -4.86 -4.13
N VAL A 7 10.70 -3.86 -4.56
CA VAL A 7 9.59 -3.33 -3.77
C VAL A 7 8.33 -3.41 -4.62
N ASN A 8 7.42 -4.28 -4.23
CA ASN A 8 6.13 -4.44 -4.90
C ASN A 8 5.12 -3.41 -4.37
N THR A 9 4.31 -2.88 -5.25
CA THR A 9 3.19 -2.03 -4.85
C THR A 9 1.97 -2.91 -4.62
N CYS A 10 1.62 -3.08 -3.36
CA CYS A 10 0.47 -3.83 -2.92
C CYS A 10 -0.69 -2.88 -2.59
N SER A 11 -1.44 -3.19 -1.59
CA SER A 11 -2.52 -2.34 -1.08
C SER A 11 -2.91 -2.83 0.30
N LEU A 12 -3.46 -1.96 1.10
CA LEU A 12 -4.03 -2.33 2.38
C LEU A 12 -5.15 -3.39 2.24
N VAL A 13 -5.84 -3.44 1.10
CA VAL A 13 -6.90 -4.45 0.85
C VAL A 13 -6.39 -5.89 0.79
N ALA A 14 -5.07 -6.08 0.66
CA ALA A 14 -4.47 -7.42 0.72
C ALA A 14 -4.59 -8.05 2.12
N THR A 15 -4.71 -7.24 3.16
CA THR A 15 -4.69 -7.67 4.56
C THR A 15 -5.87 -7.15 5.38
N ALA A 16 -6.78 -6.38 4.78
CA ALA A 16 -7.95 -5.83 5.45
C ALA A 16 -9.22 -6.11 4.65
N GLY A 17 -10.31 -6.41 5.35
CA GLY A 17 -11.63 -6.59 4.73
C GLY A 17 -12.23 -5.23 4.37
N VAL A 18 -12.25 -4.91 3.09
CA VAL A 18 -12.83 -3.65 2.59
C VAL A 18 -14.07 -3.97 1.75
N PRO A 19 -15.20 -3.30 1.99
CA PRO A 19 -16.43 -3.59 1.24
C PRO A 19 -16.26 -3.42 -0.27
N ASN A 20 -16.90 -4.31 -1.02
CA ASN A 20 -16.94 -4.24 -2.49
C ASN A 20 -15.57 -4.34 -3.17
N ARG A 21 -14.61 -5.05 -2.56
CA ARG A 21 -13.24 -5.19 -3.06
C ARG A 21 -12.77 -6.65 -3.10
N ALA A 22 -13.69 -7.61 -3.26
CA ALA A 22 -13.33 -9.04 -3.22
C ALA A 22 -12.32 -9.41 -4.31
N VAL A 23 -12.58 -9.05 -5.56
CA VAL A 23 -11.68 -9.37 -6.69
C VAL A 23 -10.39 -8.54 -6.61
N TYR A 24 -10.50 -7.25 -6.35
CA TYR A 24 -9.33 -6.39 -6.17
C TYR A 24 -8.49 -6.84 -4.97
N GLY A 25 -9.13 -7.18 -3.86
CA GLY A 25 -8.47 -7.73 -2.68
C GLY A 25 -7.75 -9.04 -2.97
N ALA A 26 -8.37 -9.92 -3.76
CA ALA A 26 -7.73 -11.17 -4.19
C ALA A 26 -6.47 -10.91 -5.02
N SER A 27 -6.51 -9.96 -5.96
CA SER A 27 -5.36 -9.59 -6.79
C SER A 27 -4.21 -9.02 -5.95
N LYS A 28 -4.52 -8.15 -5.01
CA LYS A 28 -3.51 -7.57 -4.12
C LYS A 28 -3.03 -8.55 -3.05
N GLY A 29 -3.88 -9.45 -2.60
CA GLY A 29 -3.49 -10.58 -1.74
C GLY A 29 -2.50 -11.51 -2.42
N ALA A 30 -2.68 -11.74 -3.73
CA ALA A 30 -1.73 -12.49 -4.53
C ALA A 30 -0.35 -11.81 -4.58
N ILE A 31 -0.31 -10.47 -4.72
CA ILE A 31 0.95 -9.70 -4.68
C ILE A 31 1.61 -9.81 -3.31
N TYR A 32 0.85 -9.79 -2.23
CA TYR A 32 1.39 -9.96 -0.89
C TYR A 32 2.02 -11.35 -0.72
N ALA A 33 1.31 -12.40 -1.08
CA ALA A 33 1.82 -13.76 -1.01
C ALA A 33 3.06 -13.94 -1.91
N LEU A 34 3.03 -13.38 -3.11
CA LEU A 34 4.17 -13.37 -4.04
C LEU A 34 5.39 -12.68 -3.41
N THR A 35 5.19 -11.56 -2.73
CA THR A 35 6.27 -10.82 -2.04
C THR A 35 6.97 -11.72 -1.03
N LEU A 36 6.21 -12.45 -0.21
CA LEU A 36 6.78 -13.35 0.80
C LEU A 36 7.56 -14.51 0.15
N ALA A 37 7.00 -15.11 -0.88
CA ALA A 37 7.67 -16.19 -1.62
C ALA A 37 8.96 -15.70 -2.28
N MET A 38 8.91 -14.56 -2.97
CA MET A 38 10.08 -13.95 -3.60
C MET A 38 11.15 -13.57 -2.56
N ALA A 39 10.74 -13.08 -1.40
CA ALA A 39 11.67 -12.76 -0.32
C ALA A 39 12.40 -14.01 0.16
N THR A 40 11.68 -15.12 0.33
CA THR A 40 12.26 -16.41 0.71
C THR A 40 13.29 -16.89 -0.31
N ASP A 41 12.91 -16.90 -1.59
CA ASP A 41 13.79 -17.34 -2.68
C ASP A 41 15.00 -16.40 -2.83
N GLY A 42 14.79 -15.10 -2.58
CA GLY A 42 15.82 -14.08 -2.71
C GLY A 42 16.96 -14.18 -1.69
N ILE A 43 16.73 -14.81 -0.55
CA ILE A 43 17.72 -14.92 0.53
C ILE A 43 19.04 -15.52 0.00
N ALA A 44 18.96 -16.62 -0.74
CA ALA A 44 20.14 -17.29 -1.28
C ALA A 44 20.91 -16.45 -2.30
N HIS A 45 20.28 -15.43 -2.86
CA HIS A 45 20.83 -14.59 -3.92
C HIS A 45 21.15 -13.16 -3.45
N GLY A 46 20.98 -12.86 -2.17
CA GLY A 46 21.20 -11.52 -1.64
C GLY A 46 20.19 -10.49 -2.14
N VAL A 47 18.99 -10.92 -2.50
CA VAL A 47 17.93 -10.05 -2.99
C VAL A 47 16.89 -9.88 -1.88
N ARG A 48 16.62 -8.64 -1.48
CA ARG A 48 15.54 -8.31 -0.55
C ARG A 48 14.26 -8.03 -1.32
N VAL A 49 13.15 -8.47 -0.80
CA VAL A 49 11.84 -8.24 -1.42
C VAL A 49 10.85 -7.80 -0.35
N ASN A 50 10.27 -6.63 -0.54
CA ASN A 50 9.28 -6.05 0.34
C ASN A 50 8.12 -5.50 -0.49
N CYS A 51 7.06 -5.08 0.16
CA CYS A 51 6.00 -4.35 -0.50
C CYS A 51 5.53 -3.17 0.35
N VAL A 52 4.84 -2.23 -0.30
CA VAL A 52 4.12 -1.15 0.37
C VAL A 52 2.62 -1.41 0.25
N ASN A 53 1.88 -1.08 1.30
CA ASN A 53 0.42 -1.16 1.35
C ASN A 53 -0.17 0.24 1.46
N PRO A 54 -0.37 0.95 0.34
CA PRO A 54 -1.00 2.25 0.38
C PRO A 54 -2.48 2.17 0.79
N GLY A 55 -2.96 3.19 1.47
CA GLY A 55 -4.38 3.47 1.61
C GLY A 55 -4.92 4.14 0.35
N THR A 56 -5.99 4.91 0.50
CA THR A 56 -6.55 5.67 -0.63
C THR A 56 -5.59 6.81 -0.98
N SER A 57 -4.97 6.70 -2.15
CA SER A 57 -3.97 7.66 -2.62
C SER A 57 -4.59 8.73 -3.51
N ASP A 58 -4.14 9.97 -3.34
CA ASP A 58 -4.58 11.11 -4.16
C ASP A 58 -3.90 11.06 -5.52
N THR A 59 -4.51 10.34 -6.45
CA THR A 59 -4.00 10.08 -7.79
C THR A 59 -4.95 10.62 -8.86
N PRO A 60 -4.50 10.78 -10.11
CA PRO A 60 -5.39 11.12 -11.22
C PRO A 60 -6.56 10.16 -11.40
N TRP A 61 -6.37 8.88 -11.05
CA TRP A 61 -7.45 7.89 -11.10
C TRP A 61 -8.58 8.23 -10.11
N ILE A 62 -8.25 8.67 -8.90
CA ILE A 62 -9.24 9.12 -7.91
C ILE A 62 -9.97 10.37 -8.41
N LYS A 63 -9.25 11.32 -9.01
CA LYS A 63 -9.88 12.52 -9.60
C LYS A 63 -10.86 12.15 -10.70
N ASN A 64 -10.50 11.19 -11.56
CA ASN A 64 -11.39 10.69 -12.60
C ASN A 64 -12.62 10.00 -12.01
N LEU A 65 -12.44 9.19 -10.98
CA LEU A 65 -13.55 8.54 -10.26
C LEU A 65 -14.52 9.56 -9.67
N LEU A 66 -13.99 10.60 -9.02
CA LEU A 66 -14.81 11.67 -8.42
C LEU A 66 -15.55 12.47 -9.47
N SER A 67 -14.98 12.69 -10.65
CA SER A 67 -15.64 13.42 -11.74
C SER A 67 -16.90 12.72 -12.24
N LYS A 68 -17.03 11.41 -12.01
CA LYS A 68 -18.17 10.59 -12.42
C LYS A 68 -19.16 10.33 -11.28
N ALA A 69 -18.87 10.81 -10.08
CA ALA A 69 -19.75 10.62 -8.94
C ALA A 69 -20.94 11.56 -8.99
N ASP A 70 -22.09 11.12 -8.47
CA ASP A 70 -23.30 11.96 -8.39
C ASP A 70 -23.09 13.16 -7.47
N ASN A 71 -22.36 12.96 -6.37
CA ASN A 71 -22.00 14.02 -5.44
C ASN A 71 -20.50 13.92 -5.14
N PRO A 72 -19.64 14.60 -5.95
CA PRO A 72 -18.18 14.50 -5.80
C PRO A 72 -17.66 14.92 -4.42
N ASP A 73 -18.22 15.97 -3.82
CA ASP A 73 -17.76 16.47 -2.51
C ASP A 73 -18.03 15.47 -1.40
N GLN A 74 -19.20 14.85 -1.41
CA GLN A 74 -19.56 13.81 -0.44
C GLN A 74 -18.69 12.56 -0.62
N GLU A 75 -18.46 12.15 -1.85
CA GLU A 75 -17.61 11.01 -2.17
C GLU A 75 -16.17 11.26 -1.74
N TYR A 76 -15.65 12.46 -2.00
CA TYR A 76 -14.30 12.84 -1.57
C TYR A 76 -14.17 12.83 -0.05
N ALA A 77 -15.16 13.38 0.65
CA ALA A 77 -15.18 13.36 2.12
C ALA A 77 -15.19 11.93 2.67
N ALA A 78 -15.94 11.02 2.03
CA ALA A 78 -15.98 9.61 2.41
C ALA A 78 -14.62 8.93 2.20
N LEU A 79 -13.93 9.24 1.11
CA LEU A 79 -12.58 8.72 0.84
C LEU A 79 -11.58 9.22 1.88
N GLN A 80 -11.64 10.50 2.25
CA GLN A 80 -10.78 11.07 3.29
C GLN A 80 -11.02 10.41 4.64
N ALA A 81 -12.29 10.16 4.97
CA ALA A 81 -12.68 9.59 6.26
C ALA A 81 -12.23 8.13 6.45
N ARG A 82 -11.86 7.43 5.38
CA ARG A 82 -11.33 6.06 5.47
C ARG A 82 -10.02 6.00 6.22
N GLN A 83 -9.20 7.04 6.09
CA GLN A 83 -7.91 7.11 6.78
C GLN A 83 -8.09 7.82 8.13
N PRO A 84 -7.65 7.21 9.24
CA PRO A 84 -7.68 7.88 10.55
C PRO A 84 -7.03 9.25 10.57
N ILE A 85 -6.00 9.47 9.75
CA ILE A 85 -5.38 10.80 9.64
C ILE A 85 -6.28 11.85 8.98
N GLY A 86 -7.43 11.46 8.40
CA GLY A 86 -8.44 12.39 7.86
C GLY A 86 -8.16 12.97 6.49
N ARG A 87 -7.21 12.42 5.74
CA ARG A 87 -6.88 12.85 4.38
C ARG A 87 -6.45 11.68 3.52
N LEU A 88 -6.42 11.89 2.22
CA LEU A 88 -5.85 10.91 1.30
C LEU A 88 -4.33 10.83 1.48
N VAL A 89 -3.78 9.68 1.12
CA VAL A 89 -2.34 9.45 1.12
C VAL A 89 -1.74 10.12 -0.12
N SER A 90 -0.62 10.82 0.06
CA SER A 90 0.09 11.42 -1.06
C SER A 90 0.89 10.38 -1.84
N PRO A 91 0.90 10.43 -3.19
CA PRO A 91 1.79 9.59 -3.99
C PRO A 91 3.26 9.75 -3.62
N VAL A 92 3.68 10.93 -3.19
CA VAL A 92 5.06 11.18 -2.74
C VAL A 92 5.38 10.41 -1.46
N GLU A 93 4.41 10.28 -0.54
CA GLU A 93 4.59 9.47 0.67
C GLU A 93 4.79 7.99 0.33
N VAL A 94 4.03 7.48 -0.64
CA VAL A 94 4.19 6.09 -1.12
C VAL A 94 5.56 5.91 -1.77
N ALA A 95 5.96 6.83 -2.65
CA ALA A 95 7.25 6.79 -3.31
C ALA A 95 8.41 6.84 -2.30
N SER A 96 8.31 7.68 -1.27
CA SER A 96 9.31 7.78 -0.20
C SER A 96 9.45 6.45 0.55
N ALA A 97 8.35 5.77 0.84
CA ALA A 97 8.38 4.46 1.48
C ALA A 97 9.04 3.40 0.60
N ILE A 98 8.79 3.44 -0.71
CA ILE A 98 9.45 2.54 -1.68
C ILE A 98 10.96 2.78 -1.68
N VAL A 99 11.39 4.04 -1.74
CA VAL A 99 12.82 4.39 -1.70
C VAL A 99 13.45 3.94 -0.38
N PHE A 100 12.77 4.11 0.74
CA PHE A 100 13.23 3.62 2.05
C PHE A 100 13.51 2.11 2.01
N LEU A 101 12.55 1.32 1.51
CA LEU A 101 12.70 -0.14 1.44
C LEU A 101 13.78 -0.57 0.45
N ALA A 102 13.98 0.18 -0.63
CA ALA A 102 15.01 -0.11 -1.64
C ALA A 102 16.41 0.31 -1.19
N ASN A 103 16.54 1.15 -0.17
CA ASN A 103 17.82 1.67 0.29
C ASN A 103 18.71 0.54 0.84
N PRO A 104 19.98 0.42 0.40
CA PRO A 104 20.91 -0.59 0.94
C PRO A 104 21.11 -0.53 2.46
N ALA A 105 20.87 0.63 3.08
CA ALA A 105 20.91 0.76 4.54
C ALA A 105 19.87 -0.13 5.25
N GLN A 106 18.82 -0.57 4.54
CA GLN A 106 17.80 -1.47 5.06
C GLN A 106 18.15 -2.95 4.82
N ALA A 107 19.40 -3.32 5.04
CA ALA A 107 19.94 -4.63 4.67
C ALA A 107 19.27 -5.81 5.39
N SER A 108 18.65 -5.60 6.53
CA SER A 108 17.97 -6.64 7.30
C SER A 108 16.44 -6.66 7.08
N THR A 109 15.92 -5.79 6.20
CA THR A 109 14.48 -5.67 5.96
C THR A 109 14.10 -6.41 4.68
N THR A 110 13.44 -7.55 4.82
CA THR A 110 12.93 -8.37 3.71
C THR A 110 11.68 -9.12 4.17
N GLY A 111 10.75 -9.36 3.27
CA GLY A 111 9.48 -10.02 3.59
C GLY A 111 8.51 -9.14 4.37
N THR A 112 8.66 -7.83 4.30
CA THR A 112 7.86 -6.85 5.05
C THR A 112 6.83 -6.17 4.15
N ALA A 113 5.64 -5.97 4.68
CA ALA A 113 4.64 -5.08 4.11
C ALA A 113 4.60 -3.79 4.93
N LEU A 114 5.00 -2.68 4.31
CA LEU A 114 5.01 -1.38 4.98
C LEU A 114 3.71 -0.62 4.66
N GLY A 115 2.92 -0.37 5.70
CA GLY A 115 1.70 0.41 5.57
C GLY A 115 1.97 1.89 5.32
N VAL A 116 1.35 2.45 4.29
CA VAL A 116 1.34 3.89 3.98
C VAL A 116 -0.12 4.28 3.80
N ASP A 117 -0.90 4.16 4.86
CA ASP A 117 -2.35 4.13 4.80
C ASP A 117 -3.03 5.06 5.80
N GLY A 118 -2.29 5.93 6.42
CA GLY A 118 -2.84 6.86 7.41
C GLY A 118 -3.49 6.19 8.61
N GLY A 119 -3.08 4.96 8.92
CA GLY A 119 -3.61 4.18 10.03
C GLY A 119 -4.84 3.33 9.69
N MET A 120 -5.26 3.29 8.41
CA MET A 120 -6.49 2.61 8.00
C MET A 120 -6.49 1.12 8.36
N GLN A 121 -5.34 0.44 8.27
CA GLN A 121 -5.22 -0.99 8.57
C GLN A 121 -5.51 -1.30 10.04
N GLY A 122 -4.85 -0.60 10.93
CA GLY A 122 -4.77 -1.01 12.34
C GLY A 122 -5.40 -0.07 13.35
N LEU A 123 -5.75 1.15 12.99
CA LEU A 123 -6.24 2.14 13.94
C LEU A 123 -7.77 2.30 13.84
N ARG A 124 -8.40 2.41 14.99
CA ARG A 124 -9.83 2.74 15.12
C ARG A 124 -9.95 3.91 16.08
N LEU A 125 -10.47 5.03 15.57
CA LEU A 125 -10.66 6.22 16.39
C LEU A 125 -11.90 6.07 17.27
N PRO A 126 -11.95 6.73 18.46
CA PRO A 126 -13.17 6.80 19.25
C PRO A 126 -14.28 7.48 18.43
N ARG A 127 -15.48 7.01 18.60
CA ARG A 127 -16.69 7.64 18.00
C ARG A 127 -17.16 8.81 18.86
#